data_c3fa528b17867cf6534a0682d0b7bdf9
#
_entry.id   c3fa528b17867cf6534a0682d0b7bdf9
#
_cell.length_a   1.000
_cell.length_b   1.000
_cell.length_c   1.000
_cell.angle_alpha   90.00
_cell.angle_beta   90.00
_cell.angle_gamma   90.00
#
_symmetry.space_group_name_H-M   'P 1'
#
loop_
_entity.id
_entity.type
_entity.pdbx_description
1 polymer ?
#
loop_
_entity_poly.entity_id
_entity_poly.type
_entity_poly.pdbx_seq_one_letter_code
_entity_poly.pdbx_strand_id
1 'polypeptide(L)'
;MTPVLGLFDSGVGGLTVLRRVLERHGPVRCIYLGDTARVPYGGRSPEEIRSIAVEVVRWLSRQGVTTVVMACNTTNALARDVAEGQAGVPVIGLIGAASAMVREQRVGVLATAATVASGAYRSSIEALHPGTVVVEHACPDFVPLIEQGDLECDALRRAVDTLSLIHISEPTRR
;
A
#
# COMPACT_ATOMS: atom_id res chain seq x y z
N MET A 1 2.61 -28.11 -9.19
CA MET A 1 2.71 -26.95 -10.11
C MET A 1 3.69 -25.94 -9.49
N THR A 2 4.56 -25.35 -10.29
CA THR A 2 5.47 -24.30 -9.80
C THR A 2 4.68 -23.06 -9.41
N PRO A 3 4.86 -22.49 -8.21
CA PRO A 3 4.15 -21.28 -7.81
C PRO A 3 4.43 -20.11 -8.76
N VAL A 4 3.41 -19.32 -9.07
CA VAL A 4 3.49 -18.09 -9.86
C VAL A 4 2.86 -16.97 -9.05
N LEU A 5 3.64 -15.93 -8.70
CA LEU A 5 3.14 -14.77 -8.00
C LEU A 5 2.52 -13.77 -8.98
N GLY A 6 1.33 -13.28 -8.71
CA GLY A 6 0.77 -12.10 -9.33
C GLY A 6 0.94 -10.91 -8.41
N LEU A 7 1.70 -9.89 -8.81
CA LEU A 7 1.81 -8.64 -8.06
C LEU A 7 0.98 -7.57 -8.74
N PHE A 8 0.19 -6.87 -7.95
CA PHE A 8 -0.64 -5.75 -8.40
C PHE A 8 -0.26 -4.46 -7.69
N ASP A 9 0.07 -3.44 -8.45
CA ASP A 9 0.32 -2.09 -7.95
C ASP A 9 -0.34 -1.03 -8.86
N SER A 10 -0.56 0.16 -8.32
CA SER A 10 -1.08 1.30 -9.10
C SER A 10 -0.03 1.92 -10.02
N GLY A 11 1.26 1.70 -9.74
CA GLY A 11 2.36 2.30 -10.47
C GLY A 11 3.61 1.43 -10.44
N VAL A 12 4.72 2.00 -9.97
CA VAL A 12 6.03 1.34 -9.91
C VAL A 12 6.49 1.02 -8.49
N GLY A 13 5.82 1.54 -7.47
CA GLY A 13 6.19 1.36 -6.06
C GLY A 13 6.23 -0.10 -5.63
N GLY A 14 5.35 -0.93 -6.15
CA GLY A 14 5.30 -2.37 -5.91
C GLY A 14 6.53 -3.15 -6.38
N LEU A 15 7.37 -2.58 -7.25
CA LEU A 15 8.66 -3.17 -7.62
C LEU A 15 9.61 -3.28 -6.42
N THR A 16 9.45 -2.42 -5.42
CA THR A 16 10.20 -2.53 -4.15
C THR A 16 9.81 -3.77 -3.38
N VAL A 17 8.53 -4.13 -3.40
CA VAL A 17 8.00 -5.37 -2.80
C VAL A 17 8.55 -6.59 -3.56
N LEU A 18 8.47 -6.58 -4.89
CA LEU A 18 9.01 -7.64 -5.72
C LEU A 18 10.52 -7.84 -5.47
N ARG A 19 11.29 -6.76 -5.41
CA ARG A 19 12.72 -6.82 -5.09
C ARG A 19 12.97 -7.54 -3.77
N ARG A 20 12.22 -7.23 -2.71
CA ARG A 20 12.35 -7.89 -1.42
C ARG A 20 11.96 -9.36 -1.44
N VAL A 21 10.96 -9.72 -2.24
CA VAL A 21 10.60 -11.14 -2.45
C VAL A 21 11.78 -11.88 -3.09
N LEU A 22 12.38 -11.33 -4.14
CA LEU A 22 13.51 -11.94 -4.84
C LEU A 22 14.77 -12.05 -3.95
N GLU A 23 15.08 -10.99 -3.19
CA GLU A 23 16.20 -10.99 -2.24
C GLU A 23 16.06 -12.07 -1.16
N ARG A 24 14.83 -12.30 -0.68
CA ARG A 24 14.58 -13.23 0.43
C ARG A 24 14.39 -14.68 -0.01
N HIS A 25 13.81 -14.91 -1.17
CA HIS A 25 13.38 -16.24 -1.61
C HIS A 25 14.10 -16.71 -2.89
N GLY A 26 14.98 -15.88 -3.45
CA GLY A 26 15.64 -16.18 -4.72
C GLY A 26 14.70 -15.97 -5.92
N PRO A 27 15.07 -16.48 -7.10
CA PRO A 27 14.27 -16.35 -8.31
C PRO A 27 12.89 -17.01 -8.17
N VAL A 28 11.82 -16.23 -8.39
CA VAL A 28 10.45 -16.72 -8.41
C VAL A 28 9.79 -16.36 -9.73
N ARG A 29 8.89 -17.20 -10.21
CA ARG A 29 8.04 -16.84 -11.35
C ARG A 29 7.03 -15.81 -10.89
N CYS A 30 6.97 -14.66 -11.56
CA CYS A 30 6.02 -13.62 -11.21
C CYS A 30 5.46 -12.94 -12.47
N ILE A 31 4.26 -12.40 -12.31
CA ILE A 31 3.62 -11.46 -13.22
C ILE A 31 3.38 -10.20 -12.43
N TYR A 32 3.99 -9.09 -12.85
CA TYR A 32 3.78 -7.78 -12.26
C TYR A 32 2.85 -6.96 -13.14
N LEU A 33 1.79 -6.41 -12.55
CA LEU A 33 0.92 -5.45 -13.19
C LEU A 33 0.99 -4.13 -12.42
N GLY A 34 1.57 -3.12 -13.04
CA GLY A 34 1.52 -1.73 -12.59
C GLY A 34 0.51 -0.97 -13.45
N ASP A 35 -0.56 -0.48 -12.84
CA ASP A 35 -1.63 0.23 -13.54
C ASP A 35 -1.29 1.71 -13.77
N THR A 36 -0.20 1.95 -14.46
CA THR A 36 0.33 3.29 -14.73
C THR A 36 -0.60 4.18 -15.56
N ALA A 37 -1.57 3.57 -16.26
CA ALA A 37 -2.56 4.32 -17.03
C ALA A 37 -3.59 5.04 -16.14
N ARG A 38 -3.80 4.57 -14.91
CA ARG A 38 -4.81 5.11 -13.97
C ARG A 38 -4.22 5.72 -12.70
N VAL A 39 -2.89 5.76 -12.56
CA VAL A 39 -2.19 6.42 -11.44
C VAL A 39 -2.45 7.94 -11.47
N PRO A 40 -2.57 8.64 -10.32
CA PRO A 40 -2.51 8.12 -8.95
C PRO A 40 -3.85 7.58 -8.44
N TYR A 41 -3.82 6.54 -7.61
CA TYR A 41 -5.02 5.97 -6.99
C TYR A 41 -5.52 6.76 -5.77
N GLY A 42 -4.65 7.51 -5.13
CA GLY A 42 -4.92 8.15 -3.85
C GLY A 42 -6.03 9.20 -3.84
N GLY A 43 -6.44 9.71 -5.02
CA GLY A 43 -7.53 10.65 -5.19
C GLY A 43 -8.81 10.06 -5.81
N ARG A 44 -8.83 8.75 -6.08
CA ARG A 44 -10.00 8.07 -6.67
C ARG A 44 -11.02 7.67 -5.61
N SER A 45 -12.27 7.51 -6.02
CA SER A 45 -13.31 7.02 -5.12
C SER A 45 -13.07 5.56 -4.72
N PRO A 46 -13.57 5.12 -3.54
CA PRO A 46 -13.49 3.72 -3.14
C PRO A 46 -14.11 2.76 -4.17
N GLU A 47 -15.21 3.16 -4.79
CA GLU A 47 -15.92 2.36 -5.81
C GLU A 47 -15.06 2.14 -7.05
N GLU A 48 -14.37 3.19 -7.54
CA GLU A 48 -13.43 3.07 -8.66
C GLU A 48 -12.27 2.13 -8.30
N ILE A 49 -11.66 2.28 -7.12
CA ILE A 49 -10.55 1.41 -6.68
C ILE A 49 -11.01 -0.05 -6.57
N ARG A 50 -12.21 -0.30 -6.05
CA ARG A 50 -12.78 -1.65 -5.95
C ARG A 50 -13.03 -2.25 -7.33
N SER A 51 -13.57 -1.47 -8.26
CA SER A 51 -13.79 -1.91 -9.65
C SER A 51 -12.48 -2.27 -10.34
N ILE A 52 -11.46 -1.43 -10.19
CA ILE A 52 -10.12 -1.68 -10.75
C ILE A 52 -9.51 -2.96 -10.13
N ALA A 53 -9.62 -3.14 -8.82
CA ALA A 53 -9.09 -4.33 -8.14
C ALA A 53 -9.72 -5.62 -8.69
N VAL A 54 -11.04 -5.63 -8.89
CA VAL A 54 -11.75 -6.76 -9.50
C VAL A 54 -11.25 -7.05 -10.91
N GLU A 55 -11.09 -6.02 -11.74
CA GLU A 55 -10.58 -6.16 -13.11
C GLU A 55 -9.18 -6.77 -13.14
N VAL A 56 -8.27 -6.20 -12.36
CA VAL A 56 -6.86 -6.61 -12.32
C VAL A 56 -6.71 -8.02 -11.75
N VAL A 57 -7.39 -8.32 -10.65
CA VAL A 57 -7.31 -9.65 -10.02
C VAL A 57 -7.86 -10.73 -10.93
N ARG A 58 -8.98 -10.49 -11.62
CA ARG A 58 -9.51 -11.41 -12.63
C ARG A 58 -8.55 -11.63 -13.79
N TRP A 59 -7.86 -10.56 -14.22
CA TRP A 59 -6.85 -10.69 -15.26
C TRP A 59 -5.67 -11.56 -14.79
N LEU A 60 -5.12 -11.28 -13.61
CA LEU A 60 -4.03 -12.07 -13.02
C LEU A 60 -4.42 -13.54 -12.87
N SER A 61 -5.63 -13.83 -12.39
CA SER A 61 -6.13 -15.20 -12.24
C SER A 61 -6.14 -15.93 -13.59
N ARG A 62 -6.56 -15.27 -14.68
CA ARG A 62 -6.52 -15.83 -16.03
C ARG A 62 -5.10 -16.08 -16.56
N GLN A 63 -4.08 -15.40 -16.02
CA GLN A 63 -2.68 -15.68 -16.34
C GLN A 63 -2.11 -16.87 -15.58
N GLY A 64 -2.91 -17.55 -14.75
CA GLY A 64 -2.50 -18.74 -14.02
C GLY A 64 -1.62 -18.46 -12.80
N VAL A 65 -1.74 -17.28 -12.18
CA VAL A 65 -1.07 -17.02 -10.90
C VAL A 65 -1.64 -17.94 -9.82
N THR A 66 -0.79 -18.31 -8.87
CA THR A 66 -1.17 -19.17 -7.74
C THR A 66 -1.35 -18.41 -6.44
N THR A 67 -0.93 -17.14 -6.41
CA THR A 67 -1.08 -16.21 -5.28
C THR A 67 -1.06 -14.79 -5.83
N VAL A 68 -1.92 -13.93 -5.31
CA VAL A 68 -1.93 -12.49 -5.62
C VAL A 68 -1.33 -11.70 -4.46
N VAL A 69 -0.42 -10.79 -4.75
CA VAL A 69 0.13 -9.82 -3.80
C VAL A 69 -0.37 -8.43 -4.17
N MET A 70 -1.16 -7.83 -3.29
CA MET A 70 -1.62 -6.44 -3.44
C MET A 70 -0.52 -5.51 -2.94
N ALA A 71 0.38 -5.11 -3.84
CA ALA A 71 1.52 -4.26 -3.53
C ALA A 71 1.16 -2.76 -3.43
N CYS A 72 -0.04 -2.38 -3.86
CA CYS A 72 -0.59 -1.03 -3.68
C CYS A 72 -1.30 -0.91 -2.33
N ASN A 73 -0.86 -0.01 -1.47
CA ASN A 73 -1.48 0.23 -0.16
C ASN A 73 -2.91 0.77 -0.28
N THR A 74 -3.18 1.68 -1.21
CA THR A 74 -4.52 2.22 -1.43
C THR A 74 -5.50 1.13 -1.83
N THR A 75 -5.12 0.27 -2.76
CA THR A 75 -5.97 -0.86 -3.18
C THR A 75 -6.14 -1.87 -2.04
N ASN A 76 -5.07 -2.18 -1.31
CA ASN A 76 -5.16 -3.07 -0.16
C ASN A 76 -6.10 -2.54 0.93
N ALA A 77 -6.09 -1.22 1.18
CA ALA A 77 -6.94 -0.57 2.17
C ALA A 77 -8.44 -0.60 1.79
N LEU A 78 -8.76 -0.45 0.51
CA LEU A 78 -10.13 -0.20 0.03
C LEU A 78 -10.80 -1.40 -0.65
N ALA A 79 -10.02 -2.37 -1.13
CA ALA A 79 -10.53 -3.38 -2.05
C ALA A 79 -10.03 -4.81 -1.78
N ARG A 80 -9.43 -5.06 -0.61
CA ARG A 80 -8.90 -6.38 -0.28
C ARG A 80 -9.99 -7.45 -0.28
N ASP A 81 -11.14 -7.15 0.29
CA ASP A 81 -12.28 -8.06 0.37
C ASP A 81 -12.80 -8.48 -1.01
N VAL A 82 -12.94 -7.53 -1.95
CA VAL A 82 -13.37 -7.86 -3.32
C VAL A 82 -12.28 -8.58 -4.10
N ALA A 83 -11.01 -8.29 -3.85
CA ALA A 83 -9.90 -9.02 -4.43
C ALA A 83 -9.89 -10.48 -3.97
N GLU A 84 -10.03 -10.74 -2.68
CA GLU A 84 -10.13 -12.08 -2.09
C GLU A 84 -11.33 -12.85 -2.66
N GLY A 85 -12.48 -12.19 -2.81
CA GLY A 85 -13.69 -12.81 -3.39
C GLY A 85 -13.58 -13.15 -4.88
N GLN A 86 -12.65 -12.54 -5.63
CA GLN A 86 -12.53 -12.70 -7.08
C GLN A 86 -11.30 -13.51 -7.51
N ALA A 87 -10.27 -13.61 -6.66
CA ALA A 87 -8.97 -14.17 -7.05
C ALA A 87 -9.03 -15.69 -7.31
N GLY A 88 -9.83 -16.43 -6.57
CA GLY A 88 -9.80 -17.90 -6.58
C GLY A 88 -8.48 -18.52 -6.11
N VAL A 89 -7.55 -17.69 -5.63
CA VAL A 89 -6.24 -18.03 -5.07
C VAL A 89 -5.97 -17.13 -3.85
N PRO A 90 -5.04 -17.49 -2.96
CA PRO A 90 -4.70 -16.63 -1.82
C PRO A 90 -4.32 -15.22 -2.23
N VAL A 91 -4.80 -14.23 -1.48
CA VAL A 91 -4.47 -12.81 -1.64
C VAL A 91 -3.69 -12.33 -0.42
N ILE A 92 -2.51 -11.77 -0.65
CA ILE A 92 -1.64 -11.22 0.38
C ILE A 92 -1.68 -9.70 0.29
N GLY A 93 -2.06 -9.04 1.38
CA GLY A 93 -2.02 -7.59 1.51
C GLY A 93 -0.85 -7.13 2.38
N LEU A 94 -0.33 -5.93 2.13
CA LEU A 94 0.82 -5.38 2.85
C LEU A 94 0.45 -4.81 4.21
N ILE A 95 -0.79 -4.29 4.39
CA ILE A 95 -1.20 -3.60 5.63
C ILE A 95 -1.08 -4.53 6.83
N GLY A 96 -1.62 -5.75 6.74
CA GLY A 96 -1.52 -6.71 7.84
C GLY A 96 -0.07 -7.09 8.18
N ALA A 97 0.76 -7.27 7.16
CA ALA A 97 2.19 -7.56 7.36
C ALA A 97 2.93 -6.39 8.04
N ALA A 98 2.69 -5.16 7.59
CA ALA A 98 3.28 -3.97 8.18
C ALA A 98 2.78 -3.76 9.63
N SER A 99 1.49 -3.93 9.88
CA SER A 99 0.91 -3.82 11.22
C SER A 99 1.50 -4.84 12.19
N ALA A 100 1.75 -6.08 11.75
CA ALA A 100 2.38 -7.11 12.59
C ALA A 100 3.85 -6.79 12.97
N MET A 101 4.50 -5.88 12.25
CA MET A 101 5.88 -5.45 12.55
C MET A 101 5.96 -4.34 13.59
N VAL A 102 4.85 -3.71 13.95
CA VAL A 102 4.80 -2.64 14.96
C VAL A 102 5.31 -3.16 16.31
N ARG A 103 6.15 -2.36 16.96
CA ARG A 103 6.72 -2.63 18.29
C ARG A 103 6.52 -1.46 19.26
N GLU A 104 6.18 -0.30 18.71
CA GLU A 104 6.09 0.96 19.44
C GLU A 104 4.67 1.19 19.95
N GLN A 105 4.55 1.88 21.09
CA GLN A 105 3.26 2.27 21.66
C GLN A 105 2.61 3.46 20.94
N ARG A 106 3.39 4.21 20.14
CA ARG A 106 2.92 5.34 19.34
C ARG A 106 3.46 5.20 17.91
N VAL A 107 2.57 5.17 16.94
CA VAL A 107 2.92 4.94 15.54
C VAL A 107 2.32 6.03 14.66
N GLY A 108 3.15 6.63 13.81
CA GLY A 108 2.73 7.49 12.73
C GLY A 108 2.57 6.70 11.43
N VAL A 109 1.47 6.88 10.74
CA VAL A 109 1.22 6.31 9.42
C VAL A 109 1.11 7.43 8.40
N LEU A 110 2.04 7.47 7.45
CA LEU A 110 2.01 8.38 6.32
C LEU A 110 1.48 7.63 5.09
N ALA A 111 0.38 8.10 4.52
CA ALA A 111 -0.28 7.38 3.43
C ALA A 111 -1.04 8.34 2.50
N THR A 112 -1.61 7.81 1.42
CA THR A 112 -2.53 8.57 0.57
C THR A 112 -3.80 8.96 1.33
N ALA A 113 -4.47 10.03 0.89
CA ALA A 113 -5.72 10.46 1.51
C ALA A 113 -6.77 9.34 1.58
N ALA A 114 -6.91 8.55 0.52
CA ALA A 114 -7.84 7.44 0.47
C ALA A 114 -7.48 6.32 1.48
N THR A 115 -6.19 6.01 1.65
CA THR A 115 -5.72 5.03 2.64
C THR A 115 -5.99 5.50 4.07
N VAL A 116 -5.70 6.77 4.39
CA VAL A 116 -5.98 7.35 5.70
C VAL A 116 -7.48 7.36 5.98
N ALA A 117 -8.29 7.83 5.02
CA ALA A 117 -9.75 7.87 5.17
C ALA A 117 -10.37 6.49 5.42
N SER A 118 -9.77 5.42 4.93
CA SER A 118 -10.23 4.05 5.17
C SER A 118 -10.03 3.56 6.61
N GLY A 119 -9.08 4.14 7.35
CA GLY A 119 -8.68 3.68 8.68
C GLY A 119 -8.09 2.27 8.73
N ALA A 120 -7.72 1.70 7.59
CA ALA A 120 -7.30 0.30 7.49
C ALA A 120 -6.01 -0.01 8.28
N TYR A 121 -5.03 0.91 8.28
CA TYR A 121 -3.83 0.77 9.10
C TYR A 121 -4.13 0.86 10.58
N ARG A 122 -4.90 1.88 10.99
CA ARG A 122 -5.32 2.04 12.38
C ARG A 122 -6.02 0.79 12.90
N SER A 123 -7.06 0.35 12.21
CA SER A 123 -7.83 -0.84 12.59
C SER A 123 -6.95 -2.09 12.68
N SER A 124 -6.03 -2.27 11.72
CA SER A 124 -5.13 -3.43 11.71
C SER A 124 -4.10 -3.39 12.85
N ILE A 125 -3.53 -2.21 13.13
CA ILE A 125 -2.55 -2.03 14.21
C ILE A 125 -3.22 -2.21 15.57
N GLU A 126 -4.35 -1.56 15.82
CA GLU A 126 -5.08 -1.64 17.09
C GLU A 126 -5.58 -3.07 17.39
N ALA A 127 -5.97 -3.82 16.34
CA ALA A 127 -6.37 -5.21 16.49
C ALA A 127 -5.21 -6.14 16.90
N LEU A 128 -4.02 -5.90 16.38
CA LEU A 128 -2.82 -6.70 16.67
C LEU A 128 -2.08 -6.24 17.92
N HIS A 129 -2.14 -4.95 18.24
CA HIS A 129 -1.43 -4.30 19.33
C HIS A 129 -2.39 -3.38 20.12
N PRO A 130 -3.29 -3.95 20.94
CA PRO A 130 -4.22 -3.16 21.74
C PRO A 130 -3.51 -2.14 22.63
N GLY A 131 -3.99 -0.90 22.61
CA GLY A 131 -3.41 0.21 23.36
C GLY A 131 -2.34 1.03 22.62
N THR A 132 -1.96 0.63 21.41
CA THR A 132 -1.09 1.44 20.55
C THR A 132 -1.83 2.69 20.07
N VAL A 133 -1.20 3.85 20.22
CA VAL A 133 -1.72 5.12 19.70
C VAL A 133 -1.31 5.25 18.24
N VAL A 134 -2.26 5.27 17.32
CA VAL A 134 -2.02 5.42 15.88
C VAL A 134 -2.42 6.80 15.42
N VAL A 135 -1.47 7.54 14.85
CA VAL A 135 -1.69 8.84 14.20
C VAL A 135 -1.51 8.66 12.69
N GLU A 136 -2.55 8.92 11.93
CA GLU A 136 -2.51 8.81 10.47
C GLU A 136 -2.48 10.21 9.84
N HIS A 137 -1.59 10.39 8.87
CA HIS A 137 -1.47 11.65 8.14
C HIS A 137 -1.48 11.41 6.64
N ALA A 138 -2.35 12.15 5.93
CA ALA A 138 -2.44 12.08 4.48
C ALA A 138 -1.31 12.89 3.82
N CYS A 139 -0.59 12.26 2.88
CA CYS A 139 0.50 12.86 2.12
C CYS A 139 0.14 12.85 0.62
N PRO A 140 -0.75 13.73 0.16
CA PRO A 140 -1.27 13.69 -1.21
C PRO A 140 -0.18 13.92 -2.27
N ASP A 141 0.87 14.67 -1.94
CA ASP A 141 1.92 15.06 -2.87
C ASP A 141 3.00 13.98 -3.06
N PHE A 142 3.11 13.02 -2.13
CA PHE A 142 4.20 12.04 -2.17
C PHE A 142 4.13 11.14 -3.40
N VAL A 143 2.99 10.54 -3.69
CA VAL A 143 2.87 9.62 -4.82
C VAL A 143 3.12 10.32 -6.15
N PRO A 144 2.51 11.49 -6.46
CA PRO A 144 2.82 12.20 -7.70
C PRO A 144 4.29 12.55 -7.87
N LEU A 145 4.95 13.01 -6.80
CA LEU A 145 6.38 13.37 -6.84
C LEU A 145 7.28 12.14 -7.02
N ILE A 146 6.98 11.04 -6.32
CA ILE A 146 7.73 9.78 -6.44
C ILE A 146 7.59 9.18 -7.85
N GLU A 147 6.40 9.19 -8.41
CA GLU A 147 6.14 8.64 -9.76
C GLU A 147 6.81 9.48 -10.87
N GLN A 148 7.17 10.74 -10.60
CA GLN A 148 8.00 11.55 -11.51
C GLN A 148 9.45 11.11 -11.55
N GLY A 149 9.91 10.30 -10.58
CA GLY A 149 11.24 9.68 -10.56
C GLY A 149 12.35 10.56 -9.99
N ASP A 150 12.10 11.82 -9.65
CA ASP A 150 13.08 12.69 -8.99
C ASP A 150 12.83 12.69 -7.48
N LEU A 151 13.50 11.78 -6.78
CA LEU A 151 13.38 11.62 -5.32
C LEU A 151 14.19 12.66 -4.53
N GLU A 152 14.99 13.49 -5.19
CA GLU A 152 15.80 14.51 -4.55
C GLU A 152 15.30 15.94 -4.84
N CYS A 153 14.17 16.08 -5.51
CA CYS A 153 13.62 17.39 -5.85
C CYS A 153 13.22 18.21 -4.61
N ASP A 154 13.35 19.53 -4.73
CA ASP A 154 12.98 20.46 -3.64
C ASP A 154 11.51 20.37 -3.25
N ALA A 155 10.63 19.99 -4.17
CA ALA A 155 9.21 19.82 -3.90
C ALA A 155 8.97 18.67 -2.90
N LEU A 156 9.64 17.53 -3.11
CA LEU A 156 9.55 16.39 -2.18
C LEU A 156 10.17 16.72 -0.81
N ARG A 157 11.32 17.40 -0.80
CA ARG A 157 11.94 17.86 0.46
C ARG A 157 11.00 18.77 1.25
N ARG A 158 10.39 19.78 0.60
CA ARG A 158 9.39 20.65 1.26
C ARG A 158 8.19 19.89 1.79
N ALA A 159 7.69 18.89 1.05
CA ALA A 159 6.59 18.06 1.51
C ALA A 159 6.96 17.27 2.78
N VAL A 160 8.18 16.75 2.86
CA VAL A 160 8.70 16.07 4.06
C VAL A 160 8.89 17.05 5.23
N ASP A 161 9.47 18.22 4.98
CA ASP A 161 9.70 19.24 6.02
C ASP A 161 8.38 19.72 6.64
N THR A 162 7.34 19.88 5.83
CA THR A 162 5.99 20.22 6.31
C THR A 162 5.47 19.21 7.32
N LEU A 163 5.68 17.90 7.07
CA LEU A 163 5.30 16.85 8.00
C LEU A 163 6.09 16.90 9.30
N SER A 164 7.41 17.19 9.23
CA SER A 164 8.26 17.31 10.41
C SER A 164 7.80 18.46 11.30
N LEU A 165 7.40 19.59 10.73
CA LEU A 165 6.90 20.76 11.49
C LEU A 165 5.57 20.46 12.20
N ILE A 166 4.68 19.67 11.61
CA ILE A 166 3.41 19.27 12.24
C ILE A 166 3.68 18.43 13.50
N HIS A 167 4.69 17.58 13.51
CA HIS A 167 5.02 16.73 14.65
C HIS A 167 5.78 17.46 15.77
N ILE A 168 6.50 18.55 15.47
CA ILE A 168 7.24 19.34 16.45
C ILE A 168 6.31 20.32 17.19
N SER A 169 5.20 20.71 16.59
CA SER A 169 4.30 21.72 17.16
C SER A 169 3.20 21.17 18.08
N GLU A 170 3.05 19.87 18.22
CA GLU A 170 2.18 19.30 19.27
C GLU A 170 2.90 19.35 20.63
N PRO A 171 2.44 20.19 21.59
CA PRO A 171 3.01 20.19 22.92
C PRO A 171 2.77 18.82 23.55
N THR A 172 3.86 18.17 23.99
CA THR A 172 3.78 17.03 24.90
C THR A 172 2.99 17.44 26.14
N ARG A 173 1.67 17.20 26.15
CA ARG A 173 0.90 17.26 27.39
C ARG A 173 1.37 16.11 28.26
N ARG A 174 2.13 16.48 29.29
CA ARG A 174 2.47 15.62 30.42
C ARG A 174 1.20 15.32 31.22
#